data_0961620ff53514e0196ac0528fbc08a4
#
_entry.id   0961620ff53514e0196ac0528fbc08a4
#
_cell.length_a   1.000
_cell.length_b   1.000
_cell.length_c   1.000
_cell.angle_alpha   90.00
_cell.angle_beta   90.00
_cell.angle_gamma   90.00
#
_symmetry.space_group_name_H-M   'P 1'
#
loop_
_entity.id
_entity.type
_entity.pdbx_description
1 polymer ?
#
loop_
_entity_poly.entity_id
_entity_poly.type
_entity_poly.pdbx_seq_one_letter_code
_entity_poly.pdbx_strand_id
1 'polypeptide(L)'
;CSSYISRVKIQRRLNLDGDGNGLLSGTDNCFVYFPDTCRQCEDPACGNACPQKAITTNEQGIRVVDTDKCIGCGACHEACPWHMPTVNPETGKSSKCIACGACVAGCPSGALSIVDWDAVTSAAQAAYMDL
;
A
#
# COMPACT_ATOMS: atom_id res chain seq x y z
N CYS A 1 -5.79 4.89 16.10
CA CYS A 1 -6.05 5.13 14.67
C CYS A 1 -7.42 5.75 14.55
N SER A 2 -7.52 6.90 13.88
CA SER A 2 -8.82 7.48 13.53
C SER A 2 -9.61 6.48 12.69
N SER A 3 -10.89 6.30 13.01
CA SER A 3 -11.81 5.40 12.29
C SER A 3 -11.97 5.74 10.79
N TYR A 4 -11.50 6.91 10.38
CA TYR A 4 -11.67 7.43 9.03
C TYR A 4 -10.49 7.14 8.08
N ILE A 5 -9.34 6.70 8.60
CA ILE A 5 -8.16 6.47 7.77
C ILE A 5 -7.69 5.04 7.94
N SER A 6 -8.01 4.21 6.98
CA SER A 6 -7.38 2.91 6.85
C SER A 6 -6.08 3.05 6.07
N ARG A 7 -4.96 2.64 6.66
CA ARG A 7 -3.65 2.57 6.00
C ARG A 7 -3.43 1.26 5.27
N VAL A 8 -4.30 0.31 5.51
CA VAL A 8 -4.43 -0.94 4.77
C VAL A 8 -5.81 -0.94 4.14
N LYS A 9 -5.88 -1.03 2.84
CA LYS A 9 -7.13 -1.12 2.09
C LYS A 9 -7.37 -2.57 1.72
N ILE A 10 -8.61 -3.02 1.85
CA ILE A 10 -9.01 -4.33 1.38
C ILE A 10 -9.63 -4.16 0.00
N GLN A 11 -9.00 -4.72 -1.00
CA GLN A 11 -9.51 -4.73 -2.36
C GLN A 11 -10.18 -6.06 -2.66
N ARG A 12 -11.39 -5.98 -3.19
CA ARG A 12 -12.10 -7.13 -3.73
C ARG A 12 -11.73 -7.28 -5.20
N ARG A 13 -11.21 -8.43 -5.57
CA ARG A 13 -10.90 -8.78 -6.95
C ARG A 13 -11.74 -9.96 -7.39
N LEU A 14 -12.20 -9.92 -8.63
CA LEU A 14 -12.78 -11.09 -9.27
C LEU A 14 -11.66 -12.11 -9.48
N ASN A 15 -11.85 -13.29 -8.94
CA ASN A 15 -10.91 -14.38 -9.14
C ASN A 15 -11.33 -15.17 -10.38
N LEU A 16 -10.56 -15.04 -11.45
CA LEU A 16 -10.79 -15.73 -12.70
C LEU A 16 -9.73 -16.81 -12.87
N ASP A 17 -10.15 -17.97 -13.37
CA ASP A 17 -9.22 -18.97 -13.89
C ASP A 17 -8.61 -18.53 -15.22
N GLY A 18 -7.67 -19.30 -15.76
CA GLY A 18 -7.00 -18.98 -17.00
C GLY A 18 -7.93 -18.86 -18.22
N ASP A 19 -9.13 -19.41 -18.13
CA ASP A 19 -10.16 -19.37 -19.17
C ASP A 19 -11.14 -18.22 -18.99
N GLY A 20 -10.94 -17.40 -17.94
CA GLY A 20 -11.82 -16.29 -17.61
C GLY A 20 -13.10 -16.69 -16.89
N ASN A 21 -13.27 -17.96 -16.58
CA ASN A 21 -14.37 -18.46 -15.75
C ASN A 21 -14.03 -18.21 -14.27
N GLY A 22 -15.04 -18.09 -13.44
CA GLY A 22 -14.83 -17.93 -12.00
C GLY A 22 -14.03 -19.10 -11.44
N LEU A 23 -12.98 -18.80 -10.73
CA LEU A 23 -12.05 -19.79 -10.20
C LEU A 23 -12.70 -20.60 -9.10
N LEU A 24 -12.45 -21.85 -9.07
CA LEU A 24 -12.98 -22.79 -8.11
C LEU A 24 -14.39 -23.26 -8.50
N SER A 25 -14.39 -24.16 -9.45
CA SER A 25 -15.58 -24.96 -9.74
C SER A 25 -16.14 -25.55 -8.47
N GLY A 26 -17.36 -25.16 -8.14
CA GLY A 26 -18.07 -25.65 -6.95
C GLY A 26 -18.16 -24.69 -5.75
N THR A 27 -17.65 -23.47 -5.87
CA THR A 27 -17.87 -22.42 -4.87
C THR A 27 -18.49 -21.19 -5.52
N ASP A 28 -19.55 -20.66 -4.95
CA ASP A 28 -20.19 -19.42 -5.39
C ASP A 28 -19.32 -18.16 -5.15
N ASN A 29 -18.10 -18.32 -4.66
CA ASN A 29 -17.19 -17.27 -4.31
C ASN A 29 -16.14 -17.02 -5.41
N CYS A 30 -16.50 -16.22 -6.39
CA CYS A 30 -15.58 -15.73 -7.42
C CYS A 30 -14.78 -14.49 -7.02
N PHE A 31 -14.70 -14.15 -5.75
CA PHE A 31 -13.98 -12.97 -5.27
C PHE A 31 -12.84 -13.35 -4.32
N VAL A 32 -11.72 -12.69 -4.52
CA VAL A 32 -10.57 -12.74 -3.61
C VAL A 32 -10.37 -11.36 -3.00
N TYR A 33 -10.08 -11.31 -1.72
CA TYR A 33 -9.83 -10.08 -0.98
C TYR A 33 -8.34 -9.96 -0.70
N PHE A 34 -7.75 -8.87 -1.17
CA PHE A 34 -6.32 -8.58 -0.96
C PHE A 34 -6.15 -7.39 -0.03
N PRO A 35 -5.30 -7.51 0.99
CA PRO A 35 -4.83 -6.34 1.71
C PRO A 35 -3.89 -5.54 0.80
N ASP A 36 -4.16 -4.26 0.64
CA ASP A 36 -3.32 -3.36 -0.12
C ASP A 36 -2.75 -2.27 0.78
N THR A 37 -1.44 -2.06 0.68
CA THR A 37 -0.71 -1.11 1.50
C THR A 37 0.17 -0.21 0.64
N CYS A 38 0.69 0.86 1.24
CA CYS A 38 1.64 1.74 0.56
C CYS A 38 2.93 0.98 0.21
N ARG A 39 3.37 1.09 -1.03
CA ARG A 39 4.55 0.41 -1.59
C ARG A 39 5.86 1.11 -1.26
N GLN A 40 5.84 2.29 -0.63
CA GLN A 40 7.04 3.10 -0.33
C GLN A 40 7.93 3.33 -1.56
N CYS A 41 7.33 3.65 -2.70
CA CYS A 41 7.97 3.72 -4.02
C CYS A 41 9.30 4.49 -3.99
N GLU A 42 10.29 4.02 -4.74
CA GLU A 42 11.56 4.72 -4.96
C GLU A 42 11.32 6.06 -5.69
N ASP A 43 10.52 6.03 -6.76
CA ASP A 43 9.99 7.23 -7.41
C ASP A 43 8.52 7.43 -7.03
N PRO A 44 8.24 8.27 -6.01
CA PRO A 44 6.90 8.38 -5.45
C PRO A 44 6.03 9.33 -6.27
N ALA A 45 5.17 8.81 -7.14
CA ALA A 45 4.21 9.61 -7.91
C ALA A 45 3.40 10.57 -7.01
N CYS A 46 3.03 10.13 -5.80
CA CYS A 46 2.34 10.96 -4.82
C CYS A 46 3.20 12.14 -4.32
N GLY A 47 4.51 11.95 -4.22
CA GLY A 47 5.46 13.02 -3.84
C GLY A 47 5.68 14.00 -4.99
N ASN A 48 5.83 13.47 -6.21
CA ASN A 48 6.06 14.25 -7.41
C ASN A 48 4.85 15.15 -7.74
N ALA A 49 3.63 14.65 -7.50
CA ALA A 49 2.40 15.41 -7.72
C ALA A 49 2.07 16.42 -6.61
N CYS A 50 2.80 16.42 -5.51
CA CYS A 50 2.50 17.30 -4.39
C CYS A 50 2.97 18.74 -4.66
N PRO A 51 2.07 19.73 -4.80
CA PRO A 51 2.45 21.11 -5.11
C PRO A 51 3.26 21.76 -3.98
N GLN A 52 3.07 21.33 -2.75
CA GLN A 52 3.77 21.83 -1.56
C GLN A 52 5.01 21.00 -1.21
N LYS A 53 5.31 19.94 -1.98
CA LYS A 53 6.39 19.00 -1.66
C LYS A 53 6.35 18.50 -0.20
N ALA A 54 5.13 18.27 0.29
CA ALA A 54 4.89 17.84 1.66
C ALA A 54 5.21 16.35 1.88
N ILE A 55 5.43 15.56 0.83
CA ILE A 55 5.84 14.16 0.95
C ILE A 55 7.34 14.09 0.83
N THR A 56 7.99 13.74 1.92
CA THR A 56 9.45 13.69 2.04
C THR A 56 9.90 12.27 2.41
N THR A 57 11.19 12.04 2.32
CA THR A 57 11.82 10.79 2.75
C THR A 57 12.52 11.03 4.07
N ASN A 58 12.29 10.19 5.07
CA ASN A 58 13.03 10.23 6.31
C ASN A 58 14.40 9.51 6.18
N GLU A 59 15.18 9.51 7.27
CA GLU A 59 16.51 8.89 7.33
C GLU A 59 16.48 7.37 7.06
N GLN A 60 15.34 6.72 7.33
CA GLN A 60 15.15 5.29 7.08
C GLN A 60 14.62 4.99 5.66
N GLY A 61 14.58 5.98 4.77
CA GLY A 61 14.06 5.80 3.41
C GLY A 61 12.53 5.77 3.29
N ILE A 62 11.80 5.98 4.38
CA ILE A 62 10.34 5.91 4.42
C ILE A 62 9.74 7.24 3.95
N ARG A 63 8.74 7.17 3.08
CA ARG A 63 7.99 8.34 2.62
C ARG A 63 6.98 8.76 3.68
N VAL A 64 7.12 9.97 4.19
CA VAL A 64 6.24 10.56 5.22
C VAL A 64 5.59 11.83 4.70
N VAL A 65 4.44 12.18 5.27
CA VAL A 65 3.76 13.45 4.98
C VAL A 65 4.11 14.45 6.06
N ASP A 66 4.69 15.57 5.64
CA ASP A 66 4.89 16.75 6.47
C ASP A 66 3.53 17.47 6.60
N THR A 67 2.93 17.37 7.77
CA THR A 67 1.59 17.92 8.02
C THR A 67 1.58 19.45 8.03
N ASP A 68 2.71 20.09 8.31
CA ASP A 68 2.80 21.55 8.34
C ASP A 68 2.77 22.14 6.93
N LYS A 69 3.40 21.43 5.97
CA LYS A 69 3.36 21.82 4.55
C LYS A 69 2.12 21.34 3.82
N CYS A 70 1.48 20.28 4.30
CA CYS A 70 0.34 19.69 3.62
C CYS A 70 -0.88 20.63 3.64
N ILE A 71 -1.46 20.90 2.48
CA ILE A 71 -2.68 21.71 2.33
C ILE A 71 -3.94 20.88 2.11
N GLY A 72 -3.82 19.54 2.11
CA GLY A 72 -4.97 18.64 1.96
C GLY A 72 -5.64 18.62 0.58
N CYS A 73 -4.94 19.02 -0.47
CA CYS A 73 -5.52 19.15 -1.82
C CYS A 73 -5.89 17.83 -2.50
N GLY A 74 -5.47 16.67 -1.98
CA GLY A 74 -5.80 15.35 -2.55
C GLY A 74 -4.96 14.92 -3.76
N ALA A 75 -4.12 15.78 -4.33
CA ALA A 75 -3.31 15.45 -5.53
C ALA A 75 -2.46 14.18 -5.35
N CYS A 76 -1.94 13.93 -4.16
CA CYS A 76 -1.18 12.73 -3.84
C CYS A 76 -2.04 11.45 -3.88
N HIS A 77 -3.33 11.54 -3.57
CA HIS A 77 -4.28 10.43 -3.68
C HIS A 77 -4.51 10.07 -5.14
N GLU A 78 -4.81 11.06 -5.97
CA GLU A 78 -5.11 10.86 -7.39
C GLU A 78 -3.88 10.36 -8.17
N ALA A 79 -2.69 10.86 -7.84
CA ALA A 79 -1.46 10.46 -8.50
C ALA A 79 -0.97 9.05 -8.10
N CYS A 80 -1.43 8.53 -6.97
CA CYS A 80 -1.03 7.21 -6.51
C CYS A 80 -1.80 6.10 -7.25
N PRO A 81 -1.14 5.17 -7.96
CA PRO A 81 -1.82 4.09 -8.67
C PRO A 81 -2.71 3.22 -7.78
N TRP A 82 -2.43 3.19 -6.48
CA TRP A 82 -3.19 2.43 -5.47
C TRP A 82 -4.04 3.31 -4.58
N HIS A 83 -4.09 4.62 -4.79
CA HIS A 83 -4.84 5.60 -4.01
C HIS A 83 -4.57 5.50 -2.50
N MET A 84 -3.28 5.25 -2.11
CA MET A 84 -2.91 5.01 -0.72
C MET A 84 -2.94 6.25 0.17
N PRO A 85 -2.40 7.43 -0.25
CA PRO A 85 -2.56 8.64 0.52
C PRO A 85 -4.04 9.02 0.64
N THR A 86 -4.48 9.40 1.83
CA THR A 86 -5.88 9.78 2.07
C THR A 86 -5.92 11.06 2.88
N VAL A 87 -6.74 12.02 2.48
CA VAL A 87 -6.95 13.24 3.24
C VAL A 87 -7.89 12.93 4.40
N ASN A 88 -7.44 13.24 5.62
CA ASN A 88 -8.28 13.11 6.81
C ASN A 88 -9.27 14.26 6.85
N PRO A 89 -10.59 14.01 6.86
CA PRO A 89 -11.59 15.06 6.88
C PRO A 89 -11.58 15.90 8.16
N GLU A 90 -11.11 15.34 9.27
CA GLU A 90 -11.03 16.07 10.56
C GLU A 90 -9.88 17.06 10.60
N THR A 91 -8.71 16.68 10.08
CA THR A 91 -7.50 17.52 10.11
C THR A 91 -7.27 18.29 8.82
N GLY A 92 -7.94 17.92 7.73
CA GLY A 92 -7.69 18.45 6.40
C GLY A 92 -6.31 18.13 5.84
N LYS A 93 -5.58 17.19 6.45
CA LYS A 93 -4.21 16.83 6.05
C LYS A 93 -4.15 15.43 5.46
N SER A 94 -3.25 15.21 4.52
CA SER A 94 -3.04 13.88 3.96
C SER A 94 -2.31 12.97 4.94
N SER A 95 -2.66 11.70 4.91
CA SER A 95 -2.00 10.64 5.68
C SER A 95 -1.78 9.42 4.80
N LYS A 96 -0.69 8.70 5.02
CA LYS A 96 -0.36 7.46 4.30
C LYS A 96 0.35 6.48 5.23
N CYS A 97 0.54 5.26 4.78
CA CYS A 97 1.34 4.28 5.51
C CYS A 97 2.78 4.76 5.70
N ILE A 98 3.27 4.62 6.92
CA ILE A 98 4.63 4.98 7.33
C ILE A 98 5.49 3.74 7.65
N ALA A 99 5.11 2.58 7.15
CA ALA A 99 5.79 1.30 7.36
C ALA A 99 6.08 0.96 8.85
N CYS A 100 5.21 1.38 9.76
CA CYS A 100 5.44 1.22 11.22
C CYS A 100 5.24 -0.21 11.74
N GLY A 101 4.79 -1.15 10.89
CA GLY A 101 4.60 -2.56 11.27
C GLY A 101 3.36 -2.87 12.12
N ALA A 102 2.58 -1.88 12.53
CA ALA A 102 1.42 -2.10 13.39
C ALA A 102 0.37 -3.04 12.76
N CYS A 103 0.22 -3.01 11.44
CA CYS A 103 -0.66 -3.93 10.72
C CYS A 103 -0.16 -5.37 10.72
N VAL A 104 1.17 -5.57 10.73
CA VAL A 104 1.80 -6.90 10.83
C VAL A 104 1.63 -7.46 12.24
N ALA A 105 1.96 -6.65 13.25
CA ALA A 105 1.83 -7.05 14.64
C ALA A 105 0.37 -7.33 15.06
N GLY A 106 -0.59 -6.60 14.45
CA GLY A 106 -2.01 -6.76 14.71
C GLY A 106 -2.73 -7.80 13.84
N CYS A 107 -2.02 -8.49 12.93
CA CYS A 107 -2.64 -9.47 12.04
C CYS A 107 -2.79 -10.83 12.74
N PRO A 108 -4.01 -11.27 13.09
CA PRO A 108 -4.20 -12.52 13.84
C PRO A 108 -3.88 -13.78 13.02
N SER A 109 -3.91 -13.68 11.68
CA SER A 109 -3.60 -14.79 10.78
C SER A 109 -2.13 -14.82 10.33
N GLY A 110 -1.34 -13.81 10.68
CA GLY A 110 0.05 -13.67 10.18
C GLY A 110 0.16 -13.47 8.67
N ALA A 111 -0.93 -13.05 8.01
CA ALA A 111 -0.97 -12.89 6.56
C ALA A 111 -0.17 -11.69 6.03
N LEU A 112 0.26 -10.79 6.92
CA LEU A 112 1.04 -9.61 6.58
C LEU A 112 2.45 -9.76 7.13
N SER A 113 3.43 -9.37 6.31
CA SER A 113 4.83 -9.29 6.72
C SER A 113 5.47 -8.02 6.16
N ILE A 114 6.46 -7.51 6.87
CA ILE A 114 7.41 -6.53 6.33
C ILE A 114 8.64 -7.33 5.94
N VAL A 115 8.98 -7.28 4.67
CA VAL A 115 10.15 -7.99 4.14
C VAL A 115 11.12 -6.97 3.58
N ASP A 116 12.40 -7.27 3.73
CA ASP A 116 13.45 -6.57 3.02
C ASP A 116 13.38 -6.98 1.55
N TRP A 117 13.25 -5.99 0.66
CA TRP A 117 13.13 -6.25 -0.77
C TRP A 117 14.37 -6.90 -1.34
N ASP A 118 15.55 -6.53 -0.87
CA ASP A 118 16.82 -7.11 -1.31
C ASP A 118 16.92 -8.59 -0.92
N ALA A 119 16.42 -8.95 0.26
CA ALA A 119 16.37 -10.35 0.68
C ALA A 119 15.39 -11.18 -0.18
N VAL A 120 14.24 -10.61 -0.55
CA VAL A 120 13.25 -11.29 -1.41
C VAL A 120 13.77 -11.45 -2.83
N THR A 121 14.39 -10.42 -3.40
CA THR A 121 14.95 -10.49 -4.76
C THR A 121 16.11 -11.45 -4.85
N SER A 122 16.97 -11.49 -3.83
CA SER A 122 18.09 -12.44 -3.76
C SER A 122 17.61 -13.89 -3.65
N ALA A 123 16.58 -14.16 -2.85
CA ALA A 123 15.98 -15.47 -2.74
C ALA A 123 15.29 -15.91 -4.04
N ALA A 124 14.60 -15.00 -4.72
CA ALA A 124 13.98 -15.26 -6.01
C ALA A 124 15.02 -15.54 -7.10
N GLN A 125 16.11 -14.77 -7.15
CA GLN A 125 17.23 -15.02 -8.08
C GLN A 125 17.88 -16.39 -7.84
N ALA A 126 18.14 -16.76 -6.61
CA ALA A 126 18.69 -18.06 -6.27
C ALA A 126 17.77 -19.20 -6.76
N ALA A 127 16.47 -19.10 -6.51
CA ALA A 127 15.49 -20.08 -6.97
C ALA A 127 15.38 -20.19 -8.50
N TYR A 128 15.65 -19.11 -9.24
CA TYR A 128 15.66 -19.11 -10.70
C TYR A 128 16.94 -19.68 -11.30
N MET A 129 18.05 -19.66 -10.58
CA MET A 129 19.33 -20.19 -11.05
C MET A 129 19.50 -21.70 -10.81
N ASP A 130 18.62 -22.30 -9.99
CA ASP A 130 18.60 -23.74 -9.70
C ASP A 130 17.64 -24.53 -10.64
N LEU A 131 17.06 -23.87 -11.65
CA LEU A 131 16.24 -24.46 -12.71
C LEU A 131 17.03 -24.59 -14.02
#